data_3e1f091e53c6bc34eacb8d03dba0509b
#
_entry.id   3e1f091e53c6bc34eacb8d03dba0509b
#
_cell.length_a   1.000
_cell.length_b   1.000
_cell.length_c   1.000
_cell.angle_alpha   90.00
_cell.angle_beta   90.00
_cell.angle_gamma   90.00
#
_symmetry.space_group_name_H-M   'P 1'
#
loop_
_entity.id
_entity.type
_entity.pdbx_description
1 polymer ?
#
loop_
_entity_poly.entity_id
_entity_poly.type
_entity_poly.pdbx_seq_one_letter_code
_entity_poly.pdbx_strand_id
1 'polypeptide(L)'
;MSSVFSRRNFLAGGAGLAASAFVRGVKAEEQTPDQMLNELIEENQDSSLDSGFDNASRNVKLPKKSLPTLSHSTAQTTEASVAQYEAIVAKGGWPEVSAVAEGARVGVKSAAVPALRQRLATAGDLELNSGAPDVFDSYVDAAVRRFQVRHGLRPDGIVRDATLRALNVPADMRLAQLKINAGRLKTLTENLGNRLVVANIPAAQIEAIENGVAVTRNTAVAGKPDRPSPDINSKIIQINFNPFWTVPVSIVRKDLIPKMQAEPDYLTKNHIRIYDAKNNEQPPSQIDWYSTEAVNYKFKQDAGNFNSLGSIRINFPSPYGVYMHDTPAKNLFGEDFRFASSGCMRVQNVRELVYWILQETPGWSREEIDEVIKSGERKDAKVAKPVPLHWVYVTAWATPDGVVQFRDDIYSCDGFGTQVNAVKG
;
A
#
# COMPACT_ATOMS: atom_id res chain seq x y z
N MET A 1 -5.32 -47.98 -54.44
CA MET A 1 -3.85 -48.16 -54.42
C MET A 1 -3.39 -47.67 -53.08
N SER A 2 -3.32 -48.58 -52.14
CA SER A 2 -2.14 -49.35 -51.66
C SER A 2 -1.13 -48.41 -50.97
N SER A 3 -0.66 -48.54 -49.76
CA SER A 3 -0.48 -49.64 -48.81
C SER A 3 -0.03 -48.98 -47.46
N VAL A 4 -0.55 -49.30 -46.31
CA VAL A 4 -0.34 -50.44 -45.39
C VAL A 4 1.15 -50.74 -45.11
N PHE A 5 1.52 -50.62 -43.83
CA PHE A 5 2.31 -51.54 -43.00
C PHE A 5 2.61 -50.87 -41.65
N SER A 6 2.05 -51.28 -40.55
CA SER A 6 2.07 -52.48 -39.71
C SER A 6 3.21 -52.54 -38.68
N ARG A 7 2.80 -52.48 -37.43
CA ARG A 7 3.18 -53.11 -36.14
C ARG A 7 4.53 -53.85 -36.06
N ARG A 8 5.22 -53.64 -34.91
CA ARG A 8 5.46 -54.76 -33.96
C ARG A 8 6.02 -54.33 -32.61
N ASN A 9 5.43 -54.94 -31.61
CA ASN A 9 5.75 -54.98 -30.17
C ASN A 9 7.18 -55.47 -29.88
N PHE A 10 7.73 -55.03 -28.74
CA PHE A 10 8.47 -55.94 -27.83
C PHE A 10 8.21 -55.59 -26.35
N LEU A 11 7.78 -56.57 -25.64
CA LEU A 11 7.63 -56.65 -24.18
C LEU A 11 8.96 -57.09 -23.54
N ALA A 12 9.27 -56.56 -22.37
CA ALA A 12 9.81 -57.18 -21.18
C ALA A 12 10.31 -56.04 -20.27
N GLY A 13 9.91 -55.83 -19.08
CA GLY A 13 9.79 -56.69 -17.93
C GLY A 13 10.76 -56.15 -16.86
N GLY A 14 10.28 -55.72 -15.69
CA GLY A 14 11.17 -55.55 -14.56
C GLY A 14 10.74 -54.46 -13.54
N ALA A 15 10.11 -54.97 -12.48
CA ALA A 15 10.19 -54.57 -11.05
C ALA A 15 9.92 -53.10 -10.65
N GLY A 16 8.89 -52.97 -9.86
CA GLY A 16 8.46 -51.80 -9.15
C GLY A 16 9.40 -51.24 -8.10
N LEU A 17 9.28 -49.95 -7.95
CA LEU A 17 9.48 -49.25 -6.70
C LEU A 17 8.47 -48.12 -6.65
N ALA A 18 7.48 -48.28 -5.80
CA ALA A 18 6.54 -47.25 -5.47
C ALA A 18 7.26 -46.16 -4.66
N ALA A 19 7.62 -45.07 -5.30
CA ALA A 19 7.99 -43.85 -4.64
C ALA A 19 6.71 -43.06 -4.43
N SER A 20 6.16 -43.10 -3.21
CA SER A 20 5.13 -42.19 -2.73
C SER A 20 5.72 -40.77 -2.73
N ALA A 21 5.41 -40.02 -3.79
CA ALA A 21 5.66 -38.60 -3.81
C ALA A 21 4.69 -37.93 -2.80
N PHE A 22 5.20 -37.62 -1.64
CA PHE A 22 4.59 -36.62 -0.77
C PHE A 22 4.61 -35.29 -1.51
N VAL A 23 3.49 -34.94 -2.11
CA VAL A 23 3.22 -33.55 -2.52
C VAL A 23 3.06 -32.77 -1.21
N ARG A 24 4.16 -32.20 -0.73
CA ARG A 24 4.08 -31.11 0.23
C ARG A 24 3.37 -29.98 -0.47
N GLY A 25 2.14 -29.73 -0.11
CA GLY A 25 1.44 -28.52 -0.44
C GLY A 25 2.24 -27.33 0.10
N VAL A 26 2.96 -26.67 -0.79
CA VAL A 26 3.55 -25.36 -0.52
C VAL A 26 2.36 -24.42 -0.32
N LYS A 27 2.09 -24.04 0.93
CA LYS A 27 1.22 -22.91 1.21
C LYS A 27 1.85 -21.71 0.51
N ALA A 28 1.12 -21.12 -0.42
CA ALA A 28 1.51 -19.83 -0.96
C ALA A 28 1.59 -18.84 0.21
N GLU A 29 2.78 -18.47 0.62
CA GLU A 29 3.02 -17.35 1.50
C GLU A 29 2.53 -16.09 0.76
N GLU A 30 1.64 -15.32 1.38
CA GLU A 30 1.19 -14.04 0.82
C GLU A 30 2.40 -13.10 0.75
N GLN A 31 2.87 -12.86 -0.46
CA GLN A 31 4.05 -12.04 -0.72
C GLN A 31 3.77 -10.57 -0.39
N THR A 32 4.72 -9.93 0.24
CA THR A 32 4.67 -8.48 0.45
C THR A 32 4.88 -7.74 -0.88
N PRO A 33 4.42 -6.48 -1.04
CA PRO A 33 4.73 -5.68 -2.24
C PRO A 33 6.20 -5.63 -2.58
N ASP A 34 7.07 -5.70 -1.57
CA ASP A 34 8.51 -5.74 -1.75
C ASP A 34 9.03 -7.12 -2.18
N GLN A 35 8.36 -8.21 -1.78
CA GLN A 35 8.65 -9.55 -2.28
C GLN A 35 8.18 -9.70 -3.73
N MET A 36 6.97 -9.19 -4.04
CA MET A 36 6.48 -9.09 -5.42
C MET A 36 7.40 -8.22 -6.29
N LEU A 37 7.92 -7.11 -5.72
CA LEU A 37 8.87 -6.27 -6.43
C LEU A 37 10.20 -6.98 -6.69
N ASN A 38 10.73 -7.69 -5.70
CA ASN A 38 11.96 -8.47 -5.85
C ASN A 38 11.75 -9.62 -6.86
N GLU A 39 10.60 -10.31 -6.82
CA GLU A 39 10.27 -11.33 -7.82
C GLU A 39 10.08 -10.73 -9.22
N LEU A 40 9.38 -9.58 -9.35
CA LEU A 40 9.28 -8.89 -10.65
C LEU A 40 10.65 -8.43 -11.17
N ILE A 41 11.58 -8.11 -10.27
CA ILE A 41 12.97 -7.80 -10.63
C ILE A 41 13.70 -9.09 -11.02
N GLU A 42 13.47 -10.22 -10.32
CA GLU A 42 14.06 -11.52 -10.59
C GLU A 42 13.47 -12.18 -11.86
N GLU A 43 12.16 -12.15 -12.07
CA GLU A 43 11.52 -12.66 -13.31
C GLU A 43 11.98 -11.91 -14.56
N ASN A 44 12.26 -10.61 -14.47
CA ASN A 44 12.87 -9.86 -15.58
C ASN A 44 14.36 -10.22 -15.80
N GLN A 45 15.00 -10.98 -14.90
CA GLN A 45 16.38 -11.45 -15.11
C GLN A 45 16.48 -12.65 -16.08
N ASP A 46 15.38 -13.40 -16.26
CA ASP A 46 15.37 -14.62 -17.09
C ASP A 46 14.94 -14.39 -18.55
N SER A 47 14.52 -13.17 -18.92
CA SER A 47 14.27 -12.86 -20.32
C SER A 47 15.60 -12.64 -21.05
N SER A 48 15.91 -13.53 -21.98
CA SER A 48 17.08 -13.59 -22.86
C SER A 48 17.23 -12.37 -23.79
N LEU A 49 17.37 -11.16 -23.22
CA LEU A 49 17.84 -9.95 -23.89
C LEU A 49 19.36 -9.80 -23.62
N ASP A 50 20.09 -10.90 -23.86
CA ASP A 50 21.53 -10.91 -23.81
C ASP A 50 22.08 -10.50 -25.16
N SER A 51 22.19 -9.20 -25.40
CA SER A 51 23.11 -8.65 -26.41
C SER A 51 23.27 -7.14 -26.24
N GLY A 52 24.22 -6.74 -25.41
CA GLY A 52 24.79 -5.38 -25.47
C GLY A 52 24.12 -4.31 -24.61
N PHE A 53 23.10 -4.61 -23.85
CA PHE A 53 22.57 -3.70 -22.82
C PHE A 53 23.30 -3.93 -21.50
N ASP A 54 23.72 -2.86 -20.85
CA ASP A 54 24.31 -2.97 -19.53
C ASP A 54 23.24 -3.42 -18.51
N ASN A 55 23.72 -3.95 -17.37
CA ASN A 55 22.86 -4.50 -16.32
C ASN A 55 22.44 -3.44 -15.26
N ALA A 56 22.33 -2.16 -15.61
CA ALA A 56 22.01 -1.10 -14.65
C ALA A 56 20.61 -1.32 -14.02
N SER A 57 19.66 -1.84 -14.78
CA SER A 57 18.31 -2.20 -14.28
C SER A 57 18.36 -3.26 -13.19
N ARG A 58 19.30 -4.22 -13.26
CA ARG A 58 19.47 -5.29 -12.27
C ARG A 58 20.04 -4.81 -10.94
N ASN A 59 20.63 -3.60 -10.92
CA ASN A 59 21.28 -3.01 -9.75
C ASN A 59 20.49 -1.88 -9.12
N VAL A 60 19.15 -1.85 -9.29
CA VAL A 60 18.31 -0.83 -8.66
C VAL A 60 18.35 -0.99 -7.16
N LYS A 61 19.03 -0.05 -6.48
CA LYS A 61 19.00 0.02 -5.02
C LYS A 61 17.64 0.56 -4.58
N LEU A 62 16.83 -0.30 -3.99
CA LEU A 62 15.58 0.10 -3.37
C LEU A 62 15.86 0.84 -2.06
N PRO A 63 14.96 1.76 -1.64
CA PRO A 63 15.06 2.42 -0.34
C PRO A 63 15.15 1.38 0.77
N LYS A 64 16.03 1.61 1.75
CA LYS A 64 16.15 0.72 2.91
C LYS A 64 14.82 0.69 3.66
N LYS A 65 14.21 -0.48 3.81
CA LYS A 65 12.94 -0.68 4.54
C LYS A 65 13.00 -0.19 5.99
N SER A 66 14.19 -0.19 6.58
CA SER A 66 14.42 0.22 7.95
C SER A 66 14.39 1.74 8.20
N LEU A 67 14.36 2.57 7.15
CA LEU A 67 14.32 4.03 7.29
C LEU A 67 12.85 4.50 7.42
N PRO A 68 12.41 5.00 8.59
CA PRO A 68 11.01 5.35 8.80
C PRO A 68 10.63 6.68 8.16
N THR A 69 9.34 6.83 7.86
CA THR A 69 8.75 8.11 7.42
C THR A 69 8.84 9.16 8.53
N LEU A 70 8.72 8.76 9.78
CA LEU A 70 8.71 9.65 10.94
C LEU A 70 9.83 9.31 11.91
N SER A 71 10.87 10.14 11.94
CA SER A 71 11.98 10.10 12.90
C SER A 71 12.67 11.47 12.96
N HIS A 72 13.45 11.73 14.01
CA HIS A 72 14.25 12.95 14.09
C HIS A 72 15.22 13.09 12.91
N SER A 73 15.86 11.99 12.50
CA SER A 73 16.77 12.00 11.34
C SER A 73 16.04 12.28 10.04
N THR A 74 14.83 11.73 9.84
CA THR A 74 13.97 12.03 8.68
C THR A 74 13.60 13.51 8.65
N ALA A 75 13.24 14.12 9.77
CA ALA A 75 12.93 15.54 9.84
C ALA A 75 14.13 16.41 9.46
N GLN A 76 15.33 16.14 10.03
CA GLN A 76 16.57 16.85 9.74
C GLN A 76 16.99 16.71 8.27
N THR A 77 16.94 15.50 7.70
CA THR A 77 17.31 15.27 6.30
C THR A 77 16.29 15.94 5.36
N THR A 78 15.01 15.97 5.72
CA THR A 78 13.99 16.68 4.94
C THR A 78 14.25 18.18 4.91
N GLU A 79 14.58 18.77 6.05
CA GLU A 79 14.95 20.20 6.12
C GLU A 79 16.19 20.50 5.28
N ALA A 80 17.23 19.68 5.39
CA ALA A 80 18.45 19.83 4.58
C ALA A 80 18.17 19.69 3.07
N SER A 81 17.22 18.85 2.67
CA SER A 81 16.86 18.63 1.26
C SER A 81 16.15 19.84 0.63
N VAL A 82 15.58 20.75 1.42
CA VAL A 82 14.98 22.00 0.92
C VAL A 82 16.01 22.80 0.12
N ALA A 83 17.24 22.95 0.62
CA ALA A 83 18.30 23.69 -0.08
C ALA A 83 18.66 23.07 -1.45
N GLN A 84 18.62 21.73 -1.55
CA GLN A 84 18.84 21.05 -2.83
C GLN A 84 17.76 21.42 -3.85
N TYR A 85 16.49 21.42 -3.44
CA TYR A 85 15.37 21.76 -4.33
C TYR A 85 15.33 23.26 -4.64
N GLU A 86 15.73 24.14 -3.73
CA GLU A 86 15.95 25.58 -4.00
C GLU A 86 17.00 25.78 -5.09
N ALA A 87 18.11 25.03 -5.04
CA ALA A 87 19.14 25.10 -6.07
C ALA A 87 18.65 24.58 -7.44
N ILE A 88 17.78 23.57 -7.46
CA ILE A 88 17.14 23.09 -8.69
C ILE A 88 16.23 24.18 -9.28
N VAL A 89 15.38 24.79 -8.47
CA VAL A 89 14.47 25.87 -8.90
C VAL A 89 15.25 27.09 -9.39
N ALA A 90 16.30 27.50 -8.68
CA ALA A 90 17.16 28.63 -9.07
C ALA A 90 17.87 28.43 -10.44
N LYS A 91 18.09 27.16 -10.84
CA LYS A 91 18.63 26.79 -12.16
C LYS A 91 17.55 26.65 -13.25
N GLY A 92 16.31 27.03 -12.97
CA GLY A 92 15.18 26.92 -13.90
C GLY A 92 14.37 25.62 -13.80
N GLY A 93 14.62 24.80 -12.79
CA GLY A 93 13.89 23.54 -12.56
C GLY A 93 14.30 22.42 -13.52
N TRP A 94 13.35 21.66 -13.99
CA TRP A 94 13.52 20.56 -14.93
C TRP A 94 12.58 20.68 -16.13
N PRO A 95 12.95 20.10 -17.29
CA PRO A 95 12.11 20.13 -18.47
C PRO A 95 10.83 19.30 -18.28
N GLU A 96 9.77 19.71 -18.97
CA GLU A 96 8.59 18.91 -19.12
C GLU A 96 8.87 17.70 -20.03
N VAL A 97 8.38 16.54 -19.65
CA VAL A 97 8.45 15.30 -20.44
C VAL A 97 7.20 15.20 -21.29
N SER A 98 7.38 15.18 -22.61
CA SER A 98 6.28 15.13 -23.58
C SER A 98 5.40 13.88 -23.37
N ALA A 99 4.10 14.00 -23.64
CA ALA A 99 3.15 12.90 -23.65
C ALA A 99 3.53 11.75 -24.58
N VAL A 100 4.37 12.00 -25.60
CA VAL A 100 4.95 10.95 -26.46
C VAL A 100 5.80 9.94 -25.68
N ALA A 101 6.25 10.28 -24.46
CA ALA A 101 6.93 9.36 -23.57
C ALA A 101 5.98 8.34 -22.90
N GLU A 102 4.66 8.51 -22.96
CA GLU A 102 3.73 7.58 -22.36
C GLU A 102 3.86 6.19 -23.00
N GLY A 103 3.96 5.17 -22.15
CA GLY A 103 4.22 3.79 -22.59
C GLY A 103 5.69 3.46 -22.88
N ALA A 104 6.60 4.46 -22.79
CA ALA A 104 8.03 4.23 -22.98
C ALA A 104 8.60 3.27 -21.93
N ARG A 105 9.43 2.35 -22.39
CA ARG A 105 10.10 1.31 -21.61
C ARG A 105 11.41 0.92 -22.28
N VAL A 106 12.19 0.06 -21.63
CA VAL A 106 13.47 -0.43 -22.17
C VAL A 106 13.35 -0.86 -23.62
N GLY A 107 14.31 -0.45 -24.44
CA GLY A 107 14.39 -0.73 -25.88
C GLY A 107 13.71 0.33 -26.78
N VAL A 108 12.90 1.23 -26.24
CA VAL A 108 12.23 2.30 -27.02
C VAL A 108 13.24 3.39 -27.39
N LYS A 109 13.27 3.78 -28.66
CA LYS A 109 13.97 4.95 -29.16
C LYS A 109 12.93 6.03 -29.48
N SER A 110 13.04 7.19 -28.85
CA SER A 110 12.06 8.27 -28.99
C SER A 110 12.70 9.66 -28.76
N ALA A 111 12.18 10.65 -29.48
CA ALA A 111 12.56 12.05 -29.29
C ALA A 111 12.21 12.60 -27.88
N ALA A 112 11.35 11.91 -27.12
CA ALA A 112 11.02 12.27 -25.75
C ALA A 112 12.06 11.78 -24.71
N VAL A 113 12.93 10.80 -25.08
CA VAL A 113 13.91 10.21 -24.15
C VAL A 113 14.94 11.21 -23.66
N PRO A 114 15.50 12.14 -24.45
CA PRO A 114 16.43 13.14 -23.97
C PRO A 114 15.87 14.04 -22.84
N ALA A 115 14.60 14.49 -22.98
CA ALA A 115 13.94 15.29 -21.94
C ALA A 115 13.67 14.44 -20.68
N LEU A 116 13.26 13.18 -20.83
CA LEU A 116 13.10 12.24 -19.72
C LEU A 116 14.42 12.03 -18.97
N ARG A 117 15.53 11.81 -19.69
CA ARG A 117 16.87 11.66 -19.10
C ARG A 117 17.27 12.91 -18.31
N GLN A 118 17.10 14.09 -18.91
CA GLN A 118 17.39 15.36 -18.24
C GLN A 118 16.55 15.55 -16.98
N ARG A 119 15.25 15.21 -17.05
CA ARG A 119 14.33 15.27 -15.91
C ARG A 119 14.79 14.37 -14.75
N LEU A 120 15.12 13.11 -15.08
CA LEU A 120 15.59 12.13 -14.09
C LEU A 120 16.97 12.51 -13.51
N ALA A 121 17.87 13.04 -14.35
CA ALA A 121 19.20 13.46 -13.91
C ALA A 121 19.13 14.69 -12.99
N THR A 122 18.30 15.69 -13.31
CA THR A 122 18.11 16.88 -12.47
C THR A 122 17.60 16.51 -11.08
N ALA A 123 16.79 15.47 -10.98
CA ALA A 123 16.25 14.98 -9.70
C ALA A 123 17.18 13.97 -8.97
N GLY A 124 18.32 13.60 -9.57
CA GLY A 124 19.30 12.69 -9.01
C GLY A 124 18.96 11.19 -9.22
N ASP A 125 17.97 10.88 -10.06
CA ASP A 125 17.61 9.49 -10.37
C ASP A 125 18.50 8.86 -11.44
N LEU A 126 19.18 9.67 -12.27
CA LEU A 126 20.02 9.21 -13.38
C LEU A 126 21.34 9.98 -13.40
N GLU A 127 22.44 9.32 -13.76
CA GLU A 127 23.68 10.00 -14.15
C GLU A 127 23.58 10.43 -15.62
N LEU A 128 23.73 11.72 -15.90
CA LEU A 128 23.40 12.33 -17.19
C LEU A 128 24.17 11.73 -18.38
N ASN A 129 25.42 11.34 -18.17
CA ASN A 129 26.31 10.81 -19.20
C ASN A 129 26.24 9.29 -19.37
N SER A 130 25.26 8.61 -18.76
CA SER A 130 25.09 7.17 -18.87
C SER A 130 24.32 6.80 -20.12
N GLY A 131 24.81 5.83 -20.92
CA GLY A 131 24.09 5.21 -22.04
C GLY A 131 23.85 6.10 -23.27
N ALA A 132 22.90 5.69 -24.12
CA ALA A 132 22.58 6.39 -25.36
C ALA A 132 21.54 7.50 -25.17
N PRO A 133 21.74 8.72 -25.72
CA PRO A 133 20.92 9.88 -25.37
C PRO A 133 19.45 9.79 -25.78
N ASP A 134 19.11 9.07 -26.86
CA ASP A 134 17.77 8.97 -27.43
C ASP A 134 17.15 7.58 -27.27
N VAL A 135 17.80 6.67 -26.51
CA VAL A 135 17.33 5.32 -26.25
C VAL A 135 16.91 5.19 -24.78
N PHE A 136 15.77 4.59 -24.57
CA PHE A 136 15.34 4.12 -23.24
C PHE A 136 16.10 2.83 -22.93
N ASP A 137 17.33 2.97 -22.47
CA ASP A 137 18.23 1.87 -22.14
C ASP A 137 18.04 1.41 -20.68
N SER A 138 18.86 0.47 -20.23
CA SER A 138 18.81 -0.06 -18.85
C SER A 138 19.11 1.00 -17.79
N TYR A 139 19.89 2.04 -18.10
CA TYR A 139 20.10 3.16 -17.16
C TYR A 139 18.84 3.97 -16.94
N VAL A 140 18.10 4.26 -18.03
CA VAL A 140 16.81 4.97 -17.95
C VAL A 140 15.77 4.10 -17.24
N ASP A 141 15.69 2.80 -17.52
CA ASP A 141 14.79 1.88 -16.85
C ASP A 141 15.05 1.88 -15.32
N ALA A 142 16.30 1.71 -14.92
CA ALA A 142 16.69 1.76 -13.51
C ALA A 142 16.34 3.11 -12.86
N ALA A 143 16.52 4.22 -13.58
CA ALA A 143 16.19 5.55 -13.09
C ALA A 143 14.68 5.77 -12.97
N VAL A 144 13.88 5.28 -13.93
CA VAL A 144 12.41 5.34 -13.87
C VAL A 144 11.90 4.50 -12.69
N ARG A 145 12.42 3.30 -12.45
CA ARG A 145 12.06 2.49 -11.28
C ARG A 145 12.39 3.19 -9.97
N ARG A 146 13.57 3.80 -9.82
CA ARG A 146 13.90 4.61 -8.64
C ARG A 146 12.93 5.77 -8.44
N PHE A 147 12.63 6.48 -9.54
CA PHE A 147 11.64 7.56 -9.54
C PHE A 147 10.28 7.07 -9.09
N GLN A 148 9.77 5.97 -9.66
CA GLN A 148 8.48 5.38 -9.32
C GLN A 148 8.41 5.00 -7.84
N VAL A 149 9.41 4.31 -7.29
CA VAL A 149 9.47 3.92 -5.87
C VAL A 149 9.37 5.14 -4.96
N ARG A 150 10.21 6.18 -5.19
CA ARG A 150 10.20 7.36 -4.34
C ARG A 150 8.97 8.25 -4.52
N HIS A 151 8.14 8.01 -5.54
CA HIS A 151 6.84 8.65 -5.74
C HIS A 151 5.65 7.76 -5.35
N GLY A 152 5.90 6.56 -4.78
CA GLY A 152 4.85 5.63 -4.36
C GLY A 152 4.08 5.01 -5.51
N LEU A 153 4.65 5.01 -6.72
CA LEU A 153 4.12 4.42 -7.94
C LEU A 153 4.66 2.99 -8.12
N ARG A 154 3.96 2.18 -8.91
CA ARG A 154 4.41 0.83 -9.27
C ARG A 154 5.74 0.89 -10.02
N PRO A 155 6.79 0.23 -9.51
CA PRO A 155 8.15 0.34 -10.08
C PRO A 155 8.39 -0.65 -11.22
N ASP A 156 7.55 -0.62 -12.25
CA ASP A 156 7.62 -1.49 -13.42
C ASP A 156 8.57 -0.98 -14.53
N GLY A 157 9.16 0.21 -14.37
CA GLY A 157 10.04 0.82 -15.36
C GLY A 157 9.31 1.38 -16.58
N ILE A 158 7.97 1.34 -16.60
CA ILE A 158 7.17 1.85 -17.72
C ILE A 158 6.67 3.25 -17.38
N VAL A 159 6.85 4.20 -18.27
CA VAL A 159 6.32 5.56 -18.11
C VAL A 159 4.82 5.56 -18.42
N ARG A 160 4.01 5.17 -17.44
CA ARG A 160 2.55 5.24 -17.53
C ARG A 160 2.06 6.66 -17.24
N ASP A 161 0.76 6.90 -17.46
CA ASP A 161 0.08 8.18 -17.19
C ASP A 161 0.42 8.74 -15.78
N ALA A 162 0.32 7.94 -14.70
CA ALA A 162 0.68 8.36 -13.36
C ALA A 162 2.17 8.72 -13.23
N THR A 163 3.07 7.93 -13.86
CA THR A 163 4.51 8.23 -13.86
C THR A 163 4.79 9.53 -14.62
N LEU A 164 4.17 9.73 -15.79
CA LEU A 164 4.32 10.92 -16.60
C LEU A 164 3.83 12.18 -15.86
N ARG A 165 2.66 12.11 -15.21
CA ARG A 165 2.16 13.23 -14.40
C ARG A 165 3.10 13.55 -13.24
N ALA A 166 3.61 12.55 -12.53
CA ALA A 166 4.55 12.75 -11.43
C ALA A 166 5.88 13.39 -11.91
N LEU A 167 6.38 13.01 -13.10
CA LEU A 167 7.56 13.61 -13.75
C LEU A 167 7.32 15.10 -14.06
N ASN A 168 6.11 15.46 -14.47
CA ASN A 168 5.75 16.80 -14.94
C ASN A 168 5.24 17.74 -13.84
N VAL A 169 5.20 17.31 -12.58
CA VAL A 169 4.98 18.25 -11.47
C VAL A 169 6.16 19.23 -11.43
N PRO A 170 5.93 20.56 -11.53
CA PRO A 170 6.99 21.56 -11.57
C PRO A 170 7.90 21.53 -10.34
N ALA A 171 9.15 21.93 -10.51
CA ALA A 171 10.16 21.89 -9.45
C ALA A 171 9.82 22.81 -8.26
N ASP A 172 9.27 23.98 -8.54
CA ASP A 172 8.80 24.94 -7.53
C ASP A 172 7.63 24.39 -6.70
N MET A 173 6.72 23.63 -7.33
CA MET A 173 5.64 22.91 -6.62
C MET A 173 6.19 21.82 -5.71
N ARG A 174 7.19 21.04 -6.16
CA ARG A 174 7.87 20.04 -5.32
C ARG A 174 8.65 20.69 -4.18
N LEU A 175 9.30 21.84 -4.42
CA LEU A 175 9.93 22.62 -3.37
C LEU A 175 8.92 23.11 -2.34
N ALA A 176 7.80 23.67 -2.78
CA ALA A 176 6.74 24.15 -1.88
C ALA A 176 6.16 22.99 -1.04
N GLN A 177 5.90 21.84 -1.68
CA GLN A 177 5.46 20.62 -0.99
C GLN A 177 6.48 20.17 0.07
N LEU A 178 7.78 20.18 -0.26
CA LEU A 178 8.84 19.78 0.65
C LEU A 178 8.94 20.74 1.85
N LYS A 179 8.83 22.06 1.64
CA LYS A 179 8.86 23.09 2.71
C LYS A 179 7.71 22.91 3.70
N ILE A 180 6.49 22.68 3.22
CA ILE A 180 5.32 22.42 4.07
C ILE A 180 5.57 21.20 4.94
N ASN A 181 6.04 20.11 4.34
CA ASN A 181 6.25 18.86 5.04
C ASN A 181 7.47 18.88 5.97
N ALA A 182 8.51 19.66 5.69
CA ALA A 182 9.60 19.90 6.64
C ALA A 182 9.08 20.52 7.94
N GLY A 183 8.19 21.53 7.83
CA GLY A 183 7.51 22.11 8.99
C GLY A 183 6.64 21.10 9.76
N ARG A 184 5.86 20.27 9.05
CA ARG A 184 5.06 19.20 9.69
C ARG A 184 5.94 18.19 10.42
N LEU A 185 6.99 17.70 9.77
CA LEU A 185 7.90 16.72 10.36
C LEU A 185 8.59 17.25 11.59
N LYS A 186 9.00 18.53 11.60
CA LYS A 186 9.59 19.18 12.77
C LYS A 186 8.65 19.06 13.98
N THR A 187 7.38 19.46 13.84
CA THR A 187 6.39 19.38 14.91
C THR A 187 6.07 17.94 15.30
N LEU A 188 5.86 17.05 14.32
CA LEU A 188 5.51 15.65 14.58
C LEU A 188 6.62 14.87 15.29
N THR A 189 7.88 15.29 15.17
CA THR A 189 9.02 14.59 15.76
C THR A 189 9.45 15.12 17.13
N GLU A 190 8.89 16.22 17.63
CA GLU A 190 9.28 16.85 18.92
C GLU A 190 9.21 15.89 20.10
N ASN A 191 8.21 15.01 20.15
CA ASN A 191 7.94 14.10 21.26
C ASN A 191 7.76 12.64 20.85
N LEU A 192 8.55 12.16 19.89
CA LEU A 192 8.51 10.77 19.46
C LEU A 192 9.07 9.83 20.52
N GLY A 193 8.28 8.79 20.86
CA GLY A 193 8.75 7.68 21.67
C GLY A 193 9.65 6.71 20.90
N ASN A 194 10.30 5.80 21.63
CA ASN A 194 11.17 4.79 21.03
C ASN A 194 10.39 3.64 20.36
N ARG A 195 9.11 3.45 20.70
CA ARG A 195 8.26 2.38 20.18
C ARG A 195 6.89 2.94 19.84
N LEU A 196 6.53 2.97 18.56
CA LEU A 196 5.29 3.59 18.07
C LEU A 196 4.86 2.98 16.74
N VAL A 197 3.58 3.17 16.40
CA VAL A 197 3.05 2.90 15.05
C VAL A 197 2.75 4.23 14.37
N VAL A 198 3.22 4.36 13.13
CA VAL A 198 2.93 5.50 12.26
C VAL A 198 2.14 5.02 11.05
N ALA A 199 1.00 5.65 10.78
CA ALA A 199 0.27 5.47 9.55
C ALA A 199 0.38 6.77 8.74
N ASN A 200 1.19 6.76 7.67
CA ASN A 200 1.27 7.88 6.76
C ASN A 200 0.15 7.78 5.71
N ILE A 201 -0.86 8.62 5.86
CA ILE A 201 -2.09 8.58 5.06
C ILE A 201 -1.81 8.74 3.56
N PRO A 202 -1.09 9.80 3.07
CA PRO A 202 -0.82 9.96 1.65
C PRO A 202 0.04 8.85 1.04
N ALA A 203 0.85 8.18 1.86
CA ALA A 203 1.63 7.03 1.42
C ALA A 203 0.80 5.73 1.37
N ALA A 204 -0.39 5.73 2.00
CA ALA A 204 -1.15 4.52 2.26
C ALA A 204 -0.27 3.42 2.86
N GLN A 205 0.45 3.75 3.95
CA GLN A 205 1.50 2.92 4.54
C GLN A 205 1.46 3.00 6.06
N ILE A 206 1.70 1.86 6.72
CA ILE A 206 1.79 1.76 8.17
C ILE A 206 3.16 1.19 8.54
N GLU A 207 3.82 1.82 9.50
CA GLU A 207 5.14 1.41 10.01
C GLU A 207 5.06 1.15 11.51
N ALA A 208 5.59 0.02 11.96
CA ALA A 208 6.00 -0.14 13.34
C ALA A 208 7.45 0.34 13.49
N ILE A 209 7.68 1.28 14.38
CA ILE A 209 8.99 1.91 14.57
C ILE A 209 9.49 1.57 15.96
N GLU A 210 10.74 1.11 16.03
CA GLU A 210 11.42 0.84 17.29
C GLU A 210 12.85 1.41 17.25
N ASN A 211 13.17 2.24 18.22
CA ASN A 211 14.47 2.92 18.32
C ASN A 211 14.89 3.67 17.03
N GLY A 212 13.93 4.33 16.37
CA GLY A 212 14.17 5.09 15.14
C GLY A 212 14.32 4.24 13.88
N VAL A 213 14.01 2.94 13.96
CA VAL A 213 14.05 1.99 12.83
C VAL A 213 12.66 1.45 12.56
N ALA A 214 12.22 1.44 11.31
CA ALA A 214 10.99 0.76 10.91
C ALA A 214 11.22 -0.76 10.91
N VAL A 215 10.63 -1.46 11.88
CA VAL A 215 10.75 -2.92 12.04
C VAL A 215 9.72 -3.68 11.23
N THR A 216 8.56 -3.07 10.96
CA THR A 216 7.59 -3.55 9.96
C THR A 216 7.13 -2.39 9.08
N ARG A 217 6.78 -2.70 7.84
CA ARG A 217 6.18 -1.76 6.91
C ARG A 217 5.09 -2.47 6.14
N ASN A 218 3.86 -1.98 6.28
CA ASN A 218 2.66 -2.58 5.74
C ASN A 218 2.00 -1.63 4.77
N THR A 219 1.65 -2.09 3.57
CA THR A 219 0.78 -1.35 2.66
C THR A 219 -0.60 -1.20 3.31
N ALA A 220 -1.24 -0.07 3.08
CA ALA A 220 -2.57 0.19 3.60
C ALA A 220 -3.53 0.68 2.51
N VAL A 221 -4.83 0.67 2.85
CA VAL A 221 -5.88 1.36 2.08
C VAL A 221 -6.51 2.38 3.02
N ALA A 222 -6.40 3.66 2.67
CA ALA A 222 -6.94 4.78 3.44
C ALA A 222 -8.34 5.22 2.95
N GLY A 223 -8.91 6.24 3.58
CA GLY A 223 -10.20 6.82 3.23
C GLY A 223 -10.23 7.44 1.85
N LYS A 224 -11.41 7.40 1.21
CA LYS A 224 -11.69 8.16 -0.03
C LYS A 224 -11.58 9.67 0.22
N PRO A 225 -11.36 10.50 -0.82
CA PRO A 225 -11.34 11.96 -0.66
C PRO A 225 -12.62 12.55 -0.02
N ASP A 226 -13.80 11.97 -0.30
CA ASP A 226 -15.08 12.37 0.30
C ASP A 226 -15.33 11.78 1.70
N ARG A 227 -14.48 10.86 2.16
CA ARG A 227 -14.51 10.19 3.48
C ARG A 227 -13.08 9.98 3.99
N PRO A 228 -12.34 11.08 4.22
CA PRO A 228 -10.91 11.00 4.50
C PRO A 228 -10.59 10.28 5.80
N SER A 229 -9.42 9.65 5.84
CA SER A 229 -8.82 9.23 7.11
C SER A 229 -8.36 10.48 7.87
N PRO A 230 -8.73 10.64 9.14
CA PRO A 230 -8.35 11.82 9.93
C PRO A 230 -6.92 11.68 10.47
N ASP A 231 -6.30 12.80 10.82
CA ASP A 231 -5.10 12.80 11.65
C ASP A 231 -5.42 12.27 13.06
N ILE A 232 -4.58 11.38 13.57
CA ILE A 232 -4.76 10.72 14.87
C ILE A 232 -3.46 10.79 15.69
N ASN A 233 -3.60 11.21 16.94
CA ASN A 233 -2.59 11.01 17.97
C ASN A 233 -3.26 10.24 19.11
N SER A 234 -2.92 8.96 19.27
CA SER A 234 -3.59 8.04 20.18
C SER A 234 -2.65 6.91 20.64
N LYS A 235 -3.23 5.85 21.21
CA LYS A 235 -2.50 4.63 21.59
C LYS A 235 -3.32 3.40 21.23
N ILE A 236 -2.70 2.39 20.66
CA ILE A 236 -3.32 1.08 20.44
C ILE A 236 -3.47 0.40 21.80
N ILE A 237 -4.71 0.02 22.14
CA ILE A 237 -5.07 -0.53 23.46
C ILE A 237 -5.62 -1.94 23.41
N GLN A 238 -6.13 -2.37 22.24
CA GLN A 238 -6.80 -3.67 22.12
C GLN A 238 -6.74 -4.19 20.68
N ILE A 239 -6.62 -5.50 20.55
CA ILE A 239 -6.78 -6.23 19.29
C ILE A 239 -8.03 -7.11 19.42
N ASN A 240 -8.93 -7.08 18.44
CA ASN A 240 -10.03 -8.02 18.35
C ASN A 240 -9.73 -9.03 17.23
N PHE A 241 -9.74 -10.30 17.57
CA PHE A 241 -9.64 -11.42 16.63
C PHE A 241 -11.03 -11.91 16.24
N ASN A 242 -11.19 -12.27 14.96
CA ASN A 242 -12.44 -12.72 14.35
C ASN A 242 -13.65 -11.84 14.75
N PRO A 243 -13.56 -10.51 14.54
CA PRO A 243 -14.53 -9.57 15.06
C PRO A 243 -15.87 -9.66 14.31
N PHE A 244 -16.96 -9.39 15.02
CA PHE A 244 -18.14 -8.88 14.33
C PHE A 244 -17.90 -7.45 13.86
N TRP A 245 -18.51 -7.08 12.73
CA TRP A 245 -18.49 -5.70 12.29
C TRP A 245 -19.84 -5.03 12.55
N THR A 246 -19.89 -4.10 13.49
CA THR A 246 -21.04 -3.20 13.64
C THR A 246 -20.91 -2.09 12.61
N VAL A 247 -21.87 -2.02 11.68
CA VAL A 247 -21.83 -1.07 10.57
C VAL A 247 -22.13 0.34 11.07
N PRO A 248 -21.24 1.32 10.84
CA PRO A 248 -21.51 2.71 11.19
C PRO A 248 -22.74 3.27 10.46
N VAL A 249 -23.53 4.12 11.11
CA VAL A 249 -24.74 4.74 10.53
C VAL A 249 -24.44 5.50 9.24
N SER A 250 -23.25 6.10 9.13
CA SER A 250 -22.82 6.78 7.90
C SER A 250 -22.69 5.82 6.71
N ILE A 251 -22.23 4.59 6.95
CA ILE A 251 -22.15 3.52 5.93
C ILE A 251 -23.54 2.95 5.65
N VAL A 252 -24.38 2.79 6.67
CA VAL A 252 -25.79 2.38 6.46
C VAL A 252 -26.44 3.35 5.46
N ARG A 253 -26.34 4.66 5.72
CA ARG A 253 -26.97 5.70 4.91
C ARG A 253 -26.38 5.80 3.50
N LYS A 254 -25.05 5.80 3.38
CA LYS A 254 -24.36 6.09 2.12
C LYS A 254 -24.15 4.87 1.23
N ASP A 255 -24.09 3.68 1.83
CA ASP A 255 -23.70 2.44 1.12
C ASP A 255 -24.77 1.34 1.21
N LEU A 256 -25.28 0.98 2.41
CA LEU A 256 -26.21 -0.14 2.56
C LEU A 256 -27.59 0.15 1.99
N ILE A 257 -28.16 1.33 2.26
CA ILE A 257 -29.49 1.68 1.73
C ILE A 257 -29.50 1.62 0.20
N PRO A 258 -28.59 2.30 -0.54
CA PRO A 258 -28.56 2.20 -2.01
C PRO A 258 -28.34 0.77 -2.50
N LYS A 259 -27.53 -0.04 -1.81
CA LYS A 259 -27.33 -1.43 -2.18
C LYS A 259 -28.58 -2.28 -2.01
N MET A 260 -29.31 -2.12 -0.90
CA MET A 260 -30.55 -2.82 -0.66
C MET A 260 -31.67 -2.41 -1.64
N GLN A 261 -31.68 -1.17 -2.09
CA GLN A 261 -32.59 -0.72 -3.15
C GLN A 261 -32.29 -1.39 -4.49
N ALA A 262 -31.01 -1.61 -4.80
CA ALA A 262 -30.58 -2.25 -6.04
C ALA A 262 -30.62 -3.81 -5.97
N GLU A 263 -30.31 -4.38 -4.80
CA GLU A 263 -30.15 -5.82 -4.55
C GLU A 263 -30.76 -6.18 -3.20
N PRO A 264 -32.04 -6.58 -3.14
CA PRO A 264 -32.77 -6.82 -1.87
C PRO A 264 -32.21 -7.94 -0.99
N ASP A 265 -31.44 -8.86 -1.52
CA ASP A 265 -30.77 -9.94 -0.82
C ASP A 265 -29.30 -9.64 -0.41
N TYR A 266 -28.83 -8.41 -0.66
CA TYR A 266 -27.45 -7.99 -0.37
C TYR A 266 -27.02 -8.28 1.07
N LEU A 267 -27.86 -7.93 2.07
CA LEU A 267 -27.52 -8.16 3.48
C LEU A 267 -27.40 -9.64 3.81
N THR A 268 -28.29 -10.46 3.30
CA THR A 268 -28.28 -11.91 3.50
C THR A 268 -27.03 -12.54 2.88
N LYS A 269 -26.71 -12.20 1.64
CA LYS A 269 -25.50 -12.67 0.93
C LYS A 269 -24.21 -12.28 1.65
N ASN A 270 -24.21 -11.13 2.32
CA ASN A 270 -23.05 -10.61 3.02
C ASN A 270 -23.08 -10.89 4.53
N HIS A 271 -23.98 -11.77 5.01
CA HIS A 271 -24.12 -12.15 6.42
C HIS A 271 -24.27 -10.94 7.36
N ILE A 272 -25.04 -9.94 6.94
CA ILE A 272 -25.33 -8.73 7.72
C ILE A 272 -26.73 -8.86 8.30
N ARG A 273 -26.83 -8.87 9.62
CA ARG A 273 -28.08 -8.95 10.40
C ARG A 273 -28.51 -7.57 10.85
N ILE A 274 -29.82 -7.40 11.00
CA ILE A 274 -30.44 -6.14 11.43
C ILE A 274 -31.01 -6.34 12.83
N TYR A 275 -30.80 -5.37 13.73
CA TYR A 275 -31.34 -5.40 15.09
C TYR A 275 -32.07 -4.09 15.40
N ASP A 276 -33.20 -4.20 16.08
CA ASP A 276 -33.94 -3.06 16.62
C ASP A 276 -33.26 -2.48 17.88
N ALA A 277 -33.85 -1.44 18.46
CA ALA A 277 -33.36 -0.80 19.68
C ALA A 277 -33.38 -1.74 20.91
N LYS A 278 -34.20 -2.81 20.88
CA LYS A 278 -34.28 -3.83 21.94
C LYS A 278 -33.36 -5.03 21.68
N ASN A 279 -32.53 -4.97 20.63
CA ASN A 279 -31.66 -6.05 20.13
C ASN A 279 -32.43 -7.29 19.62
N ASN A 280 -33.68 -7.17 19.18
CA ASN A 280 -34.34 -8.21 18.44
C ASN A 280 -33.93 -8.17 16.98
N GLU A 281 -33.66 -9.36 16.42
CA GLU A 281 -33.31 -9.49 14.99
C GLU A 281 -34.51 -9.19 14.12
N GLN A 282 -34.32 -8.41 13.06
CA GLN A 282 -35.37 -8.00 12.12
C GLN A 282 -35.03 -8.52 10.72
N PRO A 283 -35.98 -9.09 9.98
CA PRO A 283 -35.74 -9.48 8.60
C PRO A 283 -35.65 -8.24 7.70
N PRO A 284 -34.80 -8.26 6.65
CA PRO A 284 -34.66 -7.14 5.72
C PRO A 284 -35.98 -6.69 5.05
N SER A 285 -36.94 -7.60 4.91
CA SER A 285 -38.25 -7.34 4.31
C SER A 285 -39.18 -6.45 5.14
N GLN A 286 -38.87 -6.26 6.43
CA GLN A 286 -39.65 -5.37 7.32
C GLN A 286 -39.13 -3.93 7.37
N ILE A 287 -38.02 -3.65 6.68
CA ILE A 287 -37.39 -2.32 6.66
C ILE A 287 -37.80 -1.61 5.38
N ASP A 288 -38.27 -0.37 5.52
CA ASP A 288 -38.47 0.51 4.37
C ASP A 288 -37.14 1.12 3.90
N TRP A 289 -36.56 0.56 2.84
CA TRP A 289 -35.30 0.99 2.26
C TRP A 289 -35.40 2.27 1.44
N TYR A 290 -36.61 2.78 1.17
CA TYR A 290 -36.85 4.03 0.45
C TYR A 290 -37.11 5.22 1.36
N SER A 291 -37.08 5.00 2.68
CA SER A 291 -37.15 6.01 3.72
C SER A 291 -35.84 6.15 4.49
N THR A 292 -35.84 7.01 5.51
CA THR A 292 -34.70 7.14 6.44
C THR A 292 -34.78 6.15 7.61
N GLU A 293 -35.78 5.25 7.64
CA GLU A 293 -36.02 4.35 8.75
C GLU A 293 -34.84 3.43 9.06
N ALA A 294 -34.18 2.91 8.03
CA ALA A 294 -33.06 1.98 8.16
C ALA A 294 -31.92 2.49 9.06
N VAL A 295 -31.71 3.81 9.17
CA VAL A 295 -30.65 4.38 10.04
C VAL A 295 -30.94 4.22 11.54
N ASN A 296 -32.16 3.86 11.93
CA ASN A 296 -32.55 3.62 13.31
C ASN A 296 -32.23 2.20 13.81
N TYR A 297 -31.86 1.32 12.89
CA TYR A 297 -31.49 -0.06 13.21
C TYR A 297 -29.98 -0.22 13.33
N LYS A 298 -29.57 -1.23 14.08
CA LYS A 298 -28.18 -1.65 14.21
C LYS A 298 -27.90 -2.77 13.21
N PHE A 299 -26.90 -2.57 12.38
CA PHE A 299 -26.43 -3.58 11.42
C PHE A 299 -25.16 -4.22 11.93
N LYS A 300 -25.09 -5.55 11.84
CA LYS A 300 -23.96 -6.32 12.35
C LYS A 300 -23.61 -7.45 11.38
N GLN A 301 -22.40 -7.41 10.83
CA GLN A 301 -21.88 -8.48 9.99
C GLN A 301 -21.25 -9.57 10.87
N ASP A 302 -21.55 -10.83 10.57
CA ASP A 302 -20.99 -11.97 11.28
C ASP A 302 -19.47 -12.08 11.09
N ALA A 303 -18.79 -12.73 12.03
CA ALA A 303 -17.38 -13.08 11.88
C ALA A 303 -17.20 -14.13 10.78
N GLY A 304 -16.09 -14.05 10.06
CA GLY A 304 -15.77 -14.98 8.97
C GLY A 304 -14.86 -14.36 7.93
N ASN A 305 -14.44 -15.16 6.95
CA ASN A 305 -13.57 -14.73 5.86
C ASN A 305 -14.19 -13.69 4.90
N PHE A 306 -15.53 -13.55 4.94
CA PHE A 306 -16.31 -12.54 4.21
C PHE A 306 -16.44 -11.22 4.98
N ASN A 307 -16.09 -11.20 6.28
CA ASN A 307 -16.26 -10.00 7.11
C ASN A 307 -15.43 -8.84 6.59
N SER A 308 -16.03 -7.65 6.49
CA SER A 308 -15.37 -6.44 5.99
C SER A 308 -14.13 -6.02 6.78
N LEU A 309 -14.03 -6.47 8.06
CA LEU A 309 -12.86 -6.23 8.91
C LEU A 309 -11.82 -7.36 8.81
N GLY A 310 -12.05 -8.38 7.96
CA GLY A 310 -11.22 -9.58 7.94
C GLY A 310 -11.15 -10.26 9.30
N SER A 311 -10.00 -10.82 9.62
CA SER A 311 -9.76 -11.58 10.86
C SER A 311 -9.29 -10.73 12.06
N ILE A 312 -8.91 -9.48 11.84
CA ILE A 312 -8.27 -8.64 12.87
C ILE A 312 -8.77 -7.20 12.81
N ARG A 313 -9.10 -6.64 13.97
CA ARG A 313 -9.33 -5.22 14.19
C ARG A 313 -8.39 -4.71 15.29
N ILE A 314 -7.69 -3.61 15.02
CA ILE A 314 -6.77 -2.92 15.94
C ILE A 314 -7.46 -1.66 16.44
N ASN A 315 -7.69 -1.59 17.75
CA ASN A 315 -8.46 -0.52 18.38
C ASN A 315 -7.58 0.48 19.12
N PHE A 316 -8.01 1.72 19.01
CA PHE A 316 -7.46 2.87 19.73
C PHE A 316 -8.58 3.89 19.97
N PRO A 317 -8.53 4.71 21.03
CA PRO A 317 -9.47 5.80 21.24
C PRO A 317 -9.41 6.83 20.11
N SER A 318 -10.56 7.16 19.54
CA SER A 318 -10.68 8.17 18.48
C SER A 318 -12.06 8.80 18.50
N PRO A 319 -12.17 10.14 18.42
CA PRO A 319 -13.45 10.82 18.32
C PRO A 319 -14.15 10.59 16.97
N TYR A 320 -13.41 10.09 15.98
CA TYR A 320 -13.91 9.84 14.61
C TYR A 320 -14.48 8.45 14.42
N GLY A 321 -14.38 7.55 15.42
CA GLY A 321 -14.87 6.16 15.32
C GLY A 321 -14.12 5.31 14.29
N VAL A 322 -12.88 5.67 13.94
CA VAL A 322 -12.03 4.94 12.99
C VAL A 322 -11.11 3.94 13.71
N TYR A 323 -10.62 2.96 12.99
CA TYR A 323 -9.71 1.93 13.47
C TYR A 323 -8.85 1.38 12.31
N MET A 324 -7.84 0.58 12.62
CA MET A 324 -7.12 -0.23 11.62
C MET A 324 -7.69 -1.64 11.61
N HIS A 325 -7.69 -2.30 10.44
CA HIS A 325 -8.24 -3.65 10.34
C HIS A 325 -7.72 -4.41 9.11
N ASP A 326 -7.91 -5.71 9.14
CA ASP A 326 -7.75 -6.59 7.99
C ASP A 326 -8.87 -6.36 6.94
N THR A 327 -8.81 -7.06 5.82
CA THR A 327 -9.86 -7.01 4.78
C THR A 327 -9.85 -8.28 3.93
N PRO A 328 -11.00 -8.77 3.45
CA PRO A 328 -11.03 -9.81 2.42
C PRO A 328 -10.62 -9.30 1.03
N ALA A 329 -10.72 -7.99 0.77
CA ALA A 329 -10.40 -7.38 -0.52
C ALA A 329 -8.88 -7.11 -0.63
N LYS A 330 -8.08 -8.17 -0.73
CA LYS A 330 -6.61 -8.11 -0.76
C LYS A 330 -6.05 -7.47 -2.04
N ASN A 331 -6.77 -7.58 -3.16
CA ASN A 331 -6.39 -6.99 -4.44
C ASN A 331 -6.17 -5.48 -4.39
N LEU A 332 -6.84 -4.77 -3.47
CA LEU A 332 -6.71 -3.31 -3.32
C LEU A 332 -5.29 -2.87 -2.91
N PHE A 333 -4.52 -3.74 -2.30
CA PHE A 333 -3.16 -3.40 -1.89
C PHE A 333 -2.17 -3.30 -3.06
N GLY A 334 -2.48 -3.95 -4.20
CA GLY A 334 -1.69 -3.90 -5.43
C GLY A 334 -1.98 -2.70 -6.34
N GLU A 335 -2.99 -1.88 -5.99
CA GLU A 335 -3.38 -0.74 -6.80
C GLU A 335 -2.50 0.49 -6.52
N ASP A 336 -2.27 1.32 -7.57
CA ASP A 336 -1.59 2.60 -7.39
C ASP A 336 -2.45 3.58 -6.57
N PHE A 337 -3.78 3.55 -6.76
CA PHE A 337 -4.74 4.35 -5.98
C PHE A 337 -5.31 3.52 -4.83
N ARG A 338 -4.83 3.77 -3.61
CA ARG A 338 -5.22 3.03 -2.41
C ARG A 338 -6.06 3.85 -1.43
N PHE A 339 -7.02 4.61 -1.94
CA PHE A 339 -7.94 5.45 -1.14
C PHE A 339 -9.39 5.02 -1.41
N ALA A 340 -9.80 3.91 -0.80
CA ALA A 340 -11.07 3.25 -1.08
C ALA A 340 -11.90 2.94 0.17
N SER A 341 -11.45 3.31 1.37
CA SER A 341 -12.20 3.08 2.61
C SER A 341 -13.13 4.25 2.96
N SER A 342 -13.90 4.10 4.03
CA SER A 342 -14.74 5.15 4.61
C SER A 342 -14.08 5.81 5.83
N GLY A 343 -12.75 5.96 5.82
CA GLY A 343 -11.97 6.63 6.86
C GLY A 343 -11.10 5.69 7.71
N CYS A 344 -11.46 4.42 7.88
CA CYS A 344 -10.59 3.41 8.53
C CYS A 344 -9.39 3.07 7.64
N MET A 345 -8.34 2.48 8.20
CA MET A 345 -7.20 1.99 7.43
C MET A 345 -7.20 0.46 7.36
N ARG A 346 -7.27 -0.09 6.14
CA ARG A 346 -7.06 -1.52 5.89
C ARG A 346 -5.58 -1.79 5.84
N VAL A 347 -5.13 -2.90 6.44
CA VAL A 347 -3.70 -3.21 6.61
C VAL A 347 -3.38 -4.51 5.91
N GLN A 348 -2.43 -4.47 4.96
CA GLN A 348 -1.86 -5.67 4.36
C GLN A 348 -0.98 -6.38 5.38
N ASN A 349 -0.97 -7.72 5.38
CA ASN A 349 -0.16 -8.52 6.29
C ASN A 349 -0.29 -8.09 7.76
N VAL A 350 -1.52 -7.75 8.17
CA VAL A 350 -1.84 -7.20 9.50
C VAL A 350 -1.33 -8.05 10.65
N ARG A 351 -1.15 -9.37 10.46
CA ARG A 351 -0.62 -10.29 11.47
C ARG A 351 0.78 -9.89 11.93
N GLU A 352 1.69 -9.52 11.01
CA GLU A 352 3.05 -9.10 11.35
C GLU A 352 3.04 -7.85 12.26
N LEU A 353 2.18 -6.89 11.95
CA LEU A 353 1.99 -5.71 12.79
C LEU A 353 1.45 -6.11 14.17
N VAL A 354 0.47 -7.04 14.23
CA VAL A 354 -0.13 -7.49 15.49
C VAL A 354 0.83 -8.32 16.33
N TYR A 355 1.67 -9.17 15.72
CA TYR A 355 2.74 -9.88 16.43
C TYR A 355 3.67 -8.90 17.14
N TRP A 356 4.08 -7.84 16.44
CA TRP A 356 4.92 -6.83 17.04
C TRP A 356 4.18 -6.03 18.14
N ILE A 357 2.90 -5.66 17.93
CA ILE A 357 2.12 -4.94 18.95
C ILE A 357 2.00 -5.75 20.24
N LEU A 358 1.72 -7.06 20.12
CA LEU A 358 1.45 -7.95 21.25
C LEU A 358 2.68 -8.63 21.84
N GLN A 359 3.89 -8.45 21.28
CA GLN A 359 5.12 -9.14 21.73
C GLN A 359 5.43 -8.97 23.22
N GLU A 360 4.97 -7.86 23.85
CA GLU A 360 5.12 -7.61 25.27
C GLU A 360 3.84 -7.93 26.06
N THR A 361 2.85 -8.59 25.44
CA THR A 361 1.58 -8.96 26.09
C THR A 361 1.61 -10.45 26.43
N PRO A 362 1.66 -10.83 27.73
CA PRO A 362 1.69 -12.23 28.14
C PRO A 362 0.51 -13.04 27.58
N GLY A 363 0.77 -14.27 27.15
CA GLY A 363 -0.24 -15.17 26.61
C GLY A 363 -0.62 -14.90 25.15
N TRP A 364 0.21 -14.15 24.40
CA TRP A 364 -0.01 -13.81 22.99
C TRP A 364 1.26 -14.03 22.16
N SER A 365 1.67 -15.31 22.03
CA SER A 365 2.73 -15.70 21.10
C SER A 365 2.20 -15.66 19.64
N ARG A 366 3.10 -15.82 18.66
CA ARG A 366 2.71 -15.96 17.25
C ARG A 366 1.78 -17.15 17.04
N GLU A 367 2.10 -18.28 17.67
CA GLU A 367 1.33 -19.52 17.58
C GLU A 367 -0.08 -19.35 18.13
N GLU A 368 -0.23 -18.70 19.31
CA GLU A 368 -1.55 -18.42 19.89
C GLU A 368 -2.39 -17.47 19.02
N ILE A 369 -1.78 -16.45 18.43
CA ILE A 369 -2.46 -15.54 17.51
C ILE A 369 -2.94 -16.29 16.27
N ASP A 370 -2.10 -17.14 15.68
CA ASP A 370 -2.45 -17.92 14.49
C ASP A 370 -3.53 -18.98 14.79
N GLU A 371 -3.48 -19.62 15.96
CA GLU A 371 -4.50 -20.56 16.39
C GLU A 371 -5.86 -19.88 16.58
N VAL A 372 -5.91 -18.72 17.23
CA VAL A 372 -7.15 -17.97 17.43
C VAL A 372 -7.74 -17.53 16.09
N ILE A 373 -6.91 -17.03 15.16
CA ILE A 373 -7.38 -16.64 13.82
C ILE A 373 -7.93 -17.87 13.08
N LYS A 374 -7.22 -18.99 13.13
CA LYS A 374 -7.60 -20.24 12.44
C LYS A 374 -8.85 -20.87 13.01
N SER A 375 -9.05 -20.81 14.33
CA SER A 375 -10.24 -21.37 15.01
C SER A 375 -11.53 -20.64 14.64
N GLY A 376 -11.45 -19.38 14.19
CA GLY A 376 -12.61 -18.51 14.00
C GLY A 376 -13.24 -18.04 15.33
N GLU A 377 -12.66 -18.42 16.47
CA GLU A 377 -13.13 -17.98 17.78
C GLU A 377 -12.95 -16.47 17.92
N ARG A 378 -14.00 -15.82 18.41
CA ARG A 378 -13.91 -14.40 18.72
C ARG A 378 -13.16 -14.21 20.05
N LYS A 379 -12.03 -13.54 19.99
CA LYS A 379 -11.19 -13.28 21.17
C LYS A 379 -10.63 -11.86 21.14
N ASP A 380 -10.56 -11.23 22.31
CA ASP A 380 -10.05 -9.87 22.47
C ASP A 380 -8.75 -9.92 23.26
N ALA A 381 -7.70 -9.29 22.75
CA ALA A 381 -6.42 -9.10 23.41
C ALA A 381 -6.29 -7.64 23.87
N LYS A 382 -6.25 -7.41 25.19
CA LYS A 382 -5.86 -6.11 25.74
C LYS A 382 -4.34 -5.97 25.65
N VAL A 383 -3.86 -4.89 25.03
CA VAL A 383 -2.43 -4.62 24.92
C VAL A 383 -1.87 -4.24 26.30
N ALA A 384 -0.93 -5.02 26.84
CA ALA A 384 -0.40 -4.82 28.18
C ALA A 384 0.28 -3.45 28.33
N LYS A 385 1.06 -3.05 27.32
CA LYS A 385 1.67 -1.73 27.21
C LYS A 385 1.10 -1.04 25.98
N PRO A 386 0.13 -0.10 26.12
CA PRO A 386 -0.45 0.63 25.00
C PRO A 386 0.60 1.24 24.08
N VAL A 387 0.52 0.97 22.80
CA VAL A 387 1.51 1.41 21.80
C VAL A 387 1.09 2.75 21.23
N PRO A 388 1.91 3.82 21.30
CA PRO A 388 1.64 5.09 20.67
C PRO A 388 1.33 4.93 19.19
N LEU A 389 0.31 5.66 18.72
CA LEU A 389 -0.17 5.61 17.33
C LEU A 389 -0.31 7.02 16.79
N HIS A 390 0.32 7.27 15.65
CA HIS A 390 0.19 8.51 14.89
C HIS A 390 -0.32 8.22 13.50
N TRP A 391 -1.51 8.71 13.14
CA TRP A 391 -1.90 8.85 11.76
C TRP A 391 -1.52 10.24 11.32
N VAL A 392 -0.70 10.34 10.31
CA VAL A 392 -0.08 11.60 9.87
C VAL A 392 -0.33 11.84 8.39
N TYR A 393 -0.31 13.11 8.00
CA TYR A 393 -0.44 13.52 6.62
C TYR A 393 0.89 14.12 6.14
N VAL A 394 1.79 13.27 5.65
CA VAL A 394 3.14 13.65 5.16
C VAL A 394 3.25 13.27 3.68
N THR A 395 3.25 14.28 2.81
CA THR A 395 3.28 14.10 1.35
C THR A 395 4.69 14.21 0.77
N ALA A 396 5.66 14.76 1.52
CA ALA A 396 7.05 14.80 1.13
C ALA A 396 7.99 14.64 2.33
N TRP A 397 9.00 13.79 2.19
CA TRP A 397 10.04 13.61 3.22
C TRP A 397 11.33 13.11 2.58
N ALA A 398 12.45 13.35 3.22
CA ALA A 398 13.72 12.76 2.84
C ALA A 398 14.15 11.72 3.86
N THR A 399 14.44 10.50 3.40
CA THR A 399 14.98 9.45 4.26
C THR A 399 16.44 9.75 4.63
N PRO A 400 16.97 9.22 5.75
CA PRO A 400 18.34 9.51 6.21
C PRO A 400 19.46 9.22 5.21
N ASP A 401 19.23 8.45 4.17
CA ASP A 401 20.13 8.23 3.04
C ASP A 401 20.03 9.30 1.93
N GLY A 402 19.24 10.37 2.17
CA GLY A 402 19.13 11.52 1.29
C GLY A 402 18.10 11.36 0.16
N VAL A 403 17.35 10.26 0.11
CA VAL A 403 16.33 10.04 -0.93
C VAL A 403 15.06 10.81 -0.58
N VAL A 404 14.70 11.79 -1.44
CA VAL A 404 13.45 12.55 -1.26
C VAL A 404 12.28 11.80 -1.85
N GLN A 405 11.29 11.56 -1.01
CA GLN A 405 10.04 10.89 -1.32
C GLN A 405 8.93 11.90 -1.54
N PHE A 406 8.01 11.62 -2.48
CA PHE A 406 6.81 12.42 -2.69
C PHE A 406 5.57 11.52 -2.77
N ARG A 407 4.45 12.03 -2.31
CA ARG A 407 3.13 11.40 -2.44
C ARG A 407 2.13 12.44 -2.92
N ASP A 408 1.05 11.99 -3.48
CA ASP A 408 -0.05 12.84 -3.88
C ASP A 408 -0.71 13.52 -2.67
N ASP A 409 -1.08 14.79 -2.83
CA ASP A 409 -1.88 15.52 -1.84
C ASP A 409 -3.37 15.18 -2.01
N ILE A 410 -3.69 13.92 -1.71
CA ILE A 410 -4.99 13.31 -2.04
C ILE A 410 -6.19 13.97 -1.37
N TYR A 411 -5.97 14.63 -0.23
CA TYR A 411 -7.01 15.37 0.51
C TYR A 411 -6.85 16.89 0.42
N SER A 412 -5.96 17.37 -0.46
CA SER A 412 -5.66 18.80 -0.67
C SER A 412 -5.24 19.54 0.60
N CYS A 413 -4.51 18.87 1.50
CA CYS A 413 -4.02 19.45 2.76
C CYS A 413 -2.75 20.30 2.58
N ASP A 414 -2.07 20.21 1.45
CA ASP A 414 -0.90 21.04 1.12
C ASP A 414 -1.31 22.35 0.40
N GLY A 415 -2.59 22.46 0.00
CA GLY A 415 -3.11 23.66 -0.66
C GLY A 415 -2.85 23.74 -2.17
N PHE A 416 -2.32 22.67 -2.79
CA PHE A 416 -2.02 22.64 -4.23
C PHE A 416 -3.14 22.06 -5.10
N GLY A 417 -4.24 21.59 -4.50
CA GLY A 417 -5.32 20.90 -5.20
C GLY A 417 -4.79 19.64 -5.90
N THR A 418 -5.12 19.47 -7.19
CA THR A 418 -4.68 18.32 -8.00
C THR A 418 -3.33 18.50 -8.70
N GLN A 419 -2.67 19.67 -8.54
CA GLN A 419 -1.46 20.01 -9.30
C GLN A 419 -0.26 19.10 -9.01
N VAL A 420 -0.21 18.50 -7.81
CA VAL A 420 0.85 17.58 -7.41
C VAL A 420 0.41 16.10 -7.46
N ASN A 421 -0.82 15.83 -7.89
CA ASN A 421 -1.38 14.47 -7.87
C ASN A 421 -1.08 13.73 -9.18
N ALA A 422 -0.52 12.54 -9.08
CA ALA A 422 -0.16 11.69 -10.20
C ALA A 422 -1.19 10.57 -10.44
N VAL A 423 -1.88 10.10 -9.41
CA VAL A 423 -2.83 8.99 -9.46
C VAL A 423 -4.26 9.52 -9.43
N LYS A 424 -5.11 9.06 -10.36
CA LYS A 424 -6.54 9.43 -10.40
C LYS A 424 -7.33 8.59 -9.39
N GLY A 425 -8.28 9.23 -8.70
CA GLY A 425 -9.23 8.58 -7.82
C GLY A 425 -10.34 7.84 -8.56
#